data_f7da606f0b8de3759c74ccacb70e6ea9
#
_entry.id   f7da606f0b8de3759c74ccacb70e6ea9
#
_cell.length_a   1.000
_cell.length_b   1.000
_cell.length_c   1.000
_cell.angle_alpha   90.00
_cell.angle_beta   90.00
_cell.angle_gamma   90.00
#
_symmetry.space_group_name_H-M   'P 1'
#
loop_
_entity.id
_entity.type
_entity.pdbx_description
1 polymer ?
#
loop_
_entity_poly.entity_id
_entity_poly.type
_entity_poly.pdbx_seq_one_letter_code
_entity_poly.pdbx_strand_id
1 'polypeptide(L)'
;MTASDPFLAEIVTRFEAFDVQAGRGGYTLRHRRSRTPVARLRPIPDSDRFELFYWSAVRGRWRTFGDFGPLKLTLKRAHEIVHAEPIFHLQTR
;
A
#
# COMPACT_ATOMS: atom_id res chain seq x y z
N MET A 1 -8.36 -3.34 26.47
CA MET A 1 -9.00 -2.60 25.38
C MET A 1 -8.03 -2.42 24.24
N THR A 2 -8.48 -2.65 23.06
CA THR A 2 -7.64 -2.50 21.88
C THR A 2 -7.63 -1.04 21.45
N ALA A 3 -6.44 -0.48 21.28
CA ALA A 3 -6.33 0.88 20.75
C ALA A 3 -6.80 0.87 19.29
N SER A 4 -7.54 1.89 18.89
CA SER A 4 -7.91 2.02 17.50
C SER A 4 -6.68 2.41 16.69
N ASP A 5 -6.65 1.92 15.46
CA ASP A 5 -5.57 2.23 14.54
C ASP A 5 -6.07 3.32 13.57
N PRO A 6 -5.68 4.59 13.80
CA PRO A 6 -6.18 5.67 12.96
C PRO A 6 -5.71 5.56 11.51
N PHE A 7 -4.53 4.99 11.27
CA PHE A 7 -4.06 4.80 9.91
C PHE A 7 -4.91 3.77 9.18
N LEU A 8 -5.27 2.67 9.86
CA LEU A 8 -6.07 1.62 9.22
C LEU A 8 -7.40 2.17 8.75
N ALA A 9 -8.10 2.92 9.59
CA ALA A 9 -9.40 3.49 9.23
C ALA A 9 -9.28 4.42 8.03
N GLU A 10 -8.27 5.27 8.02
CA GLU A 10 -8.06 6.20 6.92
C GLU A 10 -7.69 5.47 5.62
N ILE A 11 -6.85 4.46 5.72
CA ILE A 11 -6.42 3.68 4.55
C ILE A 11 -7.61 2.91 3.96
N VAL A 12 -8.41 2.27 4.81
CA VAL A 12 -9.59 1.55 4.35
C VAL A 12 -10.54 2.46 3.60
N THR A 13 -10.77 3.67 4.12
CA THR A 13 -11.66 4.62 3.48
C THR A 13 -11.10 5.10 2.13
N ARG A 14 -9.82 5.43 2.09
CA ARG A 14 -9.21 5.99 0.90
C ARG A 14 -8.99 4.94 -0.19
N PHE A 15 -8.69 3.70 0.20
CA PHE A 15 -8.45 2.60 -0.74
C PHE A 15 -9.61 1.60 -0.72
N GLU A 16 -10.84 2.10 -0.79
CA GLU A 16 -12.03 1.26 -0.64
C GLU A 16 -12.17 0.20 -1.74
N ALA A 17 -11.48 0.37 -2.87
CA ALA A 17 -11.50 -0.61 -3.95
C ALA A 17 -10.70 -1.87 -3.61
N PHE A 18 -9.96 -1.85 -2.52
CA PHE A 18 -9.08 -2.97 -2.14
C PHE A 18 -9.42 -3.48 -0.75
N ASP A 19 -9.06 -4.74 -0.49
CA ASP A 19 -9.00 -5.24 0.87
C ASP A 19 -7.73 -4.75 1.53
N VAL A 20 -7.85 -4.20 2.72
CA VAL A 20 -6.71 -3.67 3.48
C VAL A 20 -6.47 -4.58 4.67
N GLN A 21 -5.24 -5.05 4.79
CA GLN A 21 -4.84 -5.93 5.88
C GLN A 21 -3.70 -5.31 6.65
N ALA A 22 -3.94 -4.98 7.92
CA ALA A 22 -2.88 -4.51 8.80
C ALA A 22 -2.00 -5.68 9.20
N GLY A 23 -0.70 -5.45 9.25
CA GLY A 23 0.24 -6.47 9.64
C GLY A 23 1.51 -5.86 10.20
N ARG A 24 2.46 -6.72 10.48
CA ARG A 24 3.73 -6.27 11.01
C ARG A 24 4.42 -5.38 9.98
N GLY A 25 4.69 -4.15 10.37
CA GLY A 25 5.45 -3.22 9.54
C GLY A 25 4.66 -2.49 8.48
N GLY A 26 3.34 -2.72 8.37
CA GLY A 26 2.61 -1.95 7.37
C GLY A 26 1.22 -2.48 7.06
N TYR A 27 0.68 -1.97 5.96
CA TYR A 27 -0.69 -2.27 5.52
C TYR A 27 -0.61 -2.79 4.10
N THR A 28 -1.19 -3.97 3.87
CA THR A 28 -1.19 -4.61 2.56
C THR A 28 -2.53 -4.39 1.88
N LEU A 29 -2.49 -3.92 0.64
CA LEU A 29 -3.67 -3.76 -0.20
C LEU A 29 -3.75 -4.96 -1.12
N ARG A 30 -4.90 -5.64 -1.13
CA ARG A 30 -5.12 -6.81 -1.98
C ARG A 30 -6.34 -6.59 -2.85
N HIS A 31 -6.27 -7.16 -4.03
CA HIS A 31 -7.42 -7.18 -4.93
C HIS A 31 -8.55 -7.98 -4.29
N ARG A 32 -9.78 -7.44 -4.28
CA ARG A 32 -10.89 -8.05 -3.55
C ARG A 32 -11.26 -9.43 -4.04
N ARG A 33 -11.20 -9.65 -5.35
CA ARG A 33 -11.59 -10.93 -5.93
C ARG A 33 -10.48 -11.96 -5.87
N SER A 34 -9.33 -11.62 -6.43
CA SER A 34 -8.23 -12.57 -6.57
C SER A 34 -7.38 -12.70 -5.32
N ARG A 35 -7.50 -11.74 -4.40
CA ARG A 35 -6.67 -11.65 -3.19
C ARG A 35 -5.20 -11.42 -3.52
N THR A 36 -4.90 -11.07 -4.76
CA THR A 36 -3.54 -10.79 -5.20
C THR A 36 -3.02 -9.53 -4.55
N PRO A 37 -1.79 -9.53 -4.01
CA PRO A 37 -1.20 -8.32 -3.45
C PRO A 37 -1.06 -7.25 -4.52
N VAL A 38 -1.45 -6.01 -4.19
CA VAL A 38 -1.36 -4.88 -5.12
C VAL A 38 -0.29 -3.90 -4.64
N ALA A 39 -0.37 -3.50 -3.39
CA ALA A 39 0.53 -2.49 -2.84
C ALA A 39 0.67 -2.69 -1.34
N ARG A 40 1.71 -2.10 -0.78
CA ARG A 40 1.93 -2.10 0.66
C ARG A 40 2.35 -0.71 1.09
N LEU A 41 1.77 -0.25 2.19
CA LEU A 41 2.06 1.04 2.78
C LEU A 41 2.73 0.84 4.13
N ARG A 42 3.88 1.46 4.33
CA ARG A 42 4.58 1.40 5.61
C ARG A 42 4.70 2.80 6.20
N PRO A 43 4.12 3.06 7.39
CA PRO A 43 4.23 4.37 8.01
C PRO A 43 5.68 4.72 8.30
N ILE A 44 6.02 5.98 8.04
CA ILE A 44 7.35 6.50 8.39
C ILE A 44 7.24 7.09 9.78
N PRO A 45 8.08 6.65 10.74
CA PRO A 45 7.99 7.13 12.12
C PRO A 45 8.06 8.65 12.23
N ASP A 46 7.29 9.18 13.18
CA ASP A 46 7.27 10.61 13.48
C ASP A 46 6.82 11.48 12.31
N SER A 47 5.98 10.94 11.43
CA SER A 47 5.47 11.70 10.29
C SER A 47 4.09 11.20 9.91
N ASP A 48 3.43 11.95 9.00
CA ASP A 48 2.19 11.52 8.39
C ASP A 48 2.42 10.91 7.01
N ARG A 49 3.64 10.48 6.74
CA ARG A 49 4.05 9.97 5.43
C ARG A 49 4.20 8.47 5.45
N PHE A 50 4.17 7.87 4.26
CA PHE A 50 4.24 6.44 4.07
C PHE A 50 5.24 6.11 2.98
N GLU A 51 5.91 4.96 3.11
CA GLU A 51 6.61 4.35 2.01
C GLU A 51 5.65 3.47 1.23
N LEU A 52 5.81 3.43 -0.08
CA LEU A 52 4.94 2.66 -0.96
C LEU A 52 5.75 1.53 -1.59
N PHE A 53 5.19 0.32 -1.55
CA PHE A 53 5.81 -0.86 -2.14
C PHE A 53 4.86 -1.46 -3.17
N TYR A 54 5.42 -2.10 -4.18
CA TYR A 54 4.63 -2.89 -5.12
C TYR A 54 5.04 -4.35 -5.01
N TRP A 55 4.12 -5.24 -5.38
CA TRP A 55 4.41 -6.67 -5.39
C TRP A 55 5.06 -7.06 -6.71
N SER A 56 6.26 -7.64 -6.63
CA SER A 56 6.95 -8.15 -7.81
C SER A 56 6.64 -9.64 -7.95
N ALA A 57 5.79 -9.99 -8.91
CA ALA A 57 5.45 -11.39 -9.16
C ALA A 57 6.67 -12.16 -9.65
N VAL A 58 7.54 -11.51 -10.41
CA VAL A 58 8.75 -12.14 -10.93
C VAL A 58 9.70 -12.54 -9.81
N ARG A 59 9.86 -11.65 -8.83
CA ARG A 59 10.78 -11.90 -7.71
C ARG A 59 10.11 -12.51 -6.50
N GLY A 60 8.76 -12.54 -6.47
CA GLY A 60 8.01 -13.08 -5.34
C GLY A 60 8.19 -12.28 -4.07
N ARG A 61 8.34 -10.97 -4.17
CA ARG A 61 8.56 -10.14 -2.98
C ARG A 61 8.14 -8.70 -3.21
N TRP A 62 8.04 -7.97 -2.10
CA TRP A 62 7.77 -6.54 -2.13
C TRP A 62 9.01 -5.76 -2.55
N ARG A 63 8.81 -4.76 -3.38
CA ARG A 63 9.87 -3.85 -3.79
C ARG A 63 9.43 -2.41 -3.59
N THR A 64 10.39 -1.57 -3.20
CA THR A 64 10.14 -0.15 -3.00
C THR A 64 9.76 0.51 -4.33
N PHE A 65 8.69 1.28 -4.31
CA PHE A 65 8.31 2.09 -5.46
C PHE A 65 9.10 3.40 -5.43
N GLY A 66 9.88 3.64 -6.47
CA GLY A 66 10.70 4.83 -6.60
C GLY A 66 12.07 4.49 -7.16
N ASP A 67 12.57 5.33 -8.06
CA ASP A 67 13.82 5.07 -8.76
C ASP A 67 15.05 5.40 -7.90
N PHE A 68 14.90 6.33 -6.96
CA PHE A 68 16.02 6.84 -6.19
C PHE A 68 15.86 6.58 -4.70
N GLY A 69 15.15 5.52 -4.34
CA GLY A 69 14.93 5.15 -2.96
C GLY A 69 13.50 5.37 -2.51
N PRO A 70 13.22 5.14 -1.23
CA PRO A 70 11.84 5.25 -0.73
C PRO A 70 11.30 6.66 -0.85
N LEU A 71 10.08 6.77 -1.35
CA LEU A 71 9.36 8.03 -1.39
C LEU A 71 8.60 8.23 -0.09
N LYS A 72 8.54 9.47 0.37
CA LYS A 72 7.77 9.84 1.55
C LYS A 72 6.45 10.44 1.07
N LEU A 73 5.39 9.63 1.09
CA LEU A 73 4.13 9.98 0.44
C LEU A 73 3.03 10.20 1.45
N THR A 74 2.17 11.20 1.18
CA THR A 74 0.90 11.29 1.87
C THR A 74 -0.01 10.17 1.36
N LEU A 75 -1.06 9.84 2.10
CA LEU A 75 -2.03 8.85 1.63
C LEU A 75 -2.71 9.28 0.35
N LYS A 76 -2.98 10.58 0.21
CA LYS A 76 -3.57 11.11 -1.02
C LYS A 76 -2.67 10.83 -2.23
N ARG A 77 -1.38 11.11 -2.09
CA ARG A 77 -0.43 10.89 -3.18
C ARG A 77 -0.24 9.42 -3.47
N ALA A 78 -0.16 8.59 -2.43
CA ALA A 78 -0.06 7.14 -2.61
C ALA A 78 -1.28 6.59 -3.35
N HIS A 79 -2.46 7.07 -3.01
CA HIS A 79 -3.69 6.68 -3.70
C HIS A 79 -3.64 7.03 -5.19
N GLU A 80 -3.19 8.25 -5.51
CA GLU A 80 -3.04 8.67 -6.90
C GLU A 80 -2.08 7.76 -7.65
N ILE A 81 -0.95 7.44 -7.06
CA ILE A 81 0.06 6.60 -7.69
C ILE A 81 -0.46 5.19 -7.91
N VAL A 82 -1.10 4.59 -6.91
CA VAL A 82 -1.62 3.23 -7.04
C VAL A 82 -2.65 3.13 -8.16
N HIS A 83 -3.47 4.15 -8.34
CA HIS A 83 -4.48 4.13 -9.39
C HIS A 83 -3.93 4.50 -10.76
N ALA A 84 -2.85 5.27 -10.84
CA ALA A 84 -2.31 5.76 -12.10
C ALA A 84 -1.21 4.88 -12.67
N GLU A 85 -0.38 4.27 -11.83
CA GLU A 85 0.80 3.53 -12.30
C GLU A 85 0.45 2.10 -12.68
N PRO A 86 0.78 1.67 -13.90
CA PRO A 86 0.42 0.34 -14.37
C PRO A 86 1.01 -0.79 -13.54
N ILE A 87 2.14 -0.58 -12.88
CA ILE A 87 2.81 -1.64 -12.13
C ILE A 87 1.93 -2.21 -11.01
N PHE A 88 0.98 -1.40 -10.51
CA PHE A 88 0.07 -1.86 -9.47
C PHE A 88 -1.12 -2.64 -10.03
N HIS A 89 -1.24 -2.74 -11.35
CA HIS A 89 -2.38 -3.40 -11.99
C HIS A 89 -1.98 -4.64 -12.79
N LEU A 90 -0.68 -4.91 -12.90
CA LEU A 90 -0.21 -6.03 -13.71
C LEU A 90 -0.60 -7.39 -13.13
N GLN A 91 -0.71 -7.49 -11.82
CA GLN A 91 -1.01 -8.74 -11.14
C GLN A 91 -2.50 -8.96 -10.89
N THR A 92 -3.35 -8.03 -11.31
CA THR A 92 -4.78 -8.09 -10.99
C THR A 92 -5.64 -8.59 -12.13
N ARG A 93 -5.04 -9.11 -13.14
CA ARG A 93 -5.76 -9.68 -14.28
C ARG A 93 -6.42 -10.99 -13.95
#